data_cdbbc6160917f4f1f0a887db40c67cf4
#
_entry.id   cdbbc6160917f4f1f0a887db40c67cf4
#
_cell.length_a   1.000
_cell.length_b   1.000
_cell.length_c   1.000
_cell.angle_alpha   90.00
_cell.angle_beta   90.00
_cell.angle_gamma   90.00
#
_symmetry.space_group_name_H-M   'P 1'
#
loop_
_entity.id
_entity.type
_entity.pdbx_description
1 polymer ?
#
loop_
_entity_poly.entity_id
_entity_poly.type
_entity_poly.pdbx_seq_one_letter_code
_entity_poly.pdbx_strand_id
1 'polypeptide(L)'
;TVQDSLLAACLTLTMLQLDSVETVSLVRVSEKSEQLDGPYTADSFLLADASAQNPEYAVSLYYPGRNGLLVERRQILNASDASQLPALALQALISGTPVNPERAVPAATQVLDFSITDATANVVLSDAFMACDTSDAAARGAVRSIAATLCALDGIASVQLSVIGEAGLNFIDISRPISPQPDWYAPQ
;
A
#
# COMPACT_ATOMS: atom_id res chain seq x y z
N THR A 1 21.19 17.06 -12.41
CA THR A 1 19.84 16.45 -12.34
C THR A 1 19.75 15.44 -11.19
N VAL A 2 18.57 15.01 -10.77
CA VAL A 2 18.38 13.99 -9.71
C VAL A 2 19.13 12.70 -10.06
N GLN A 3 19.13 12.31 -11.34
CA GLN A 3 19.86 11.13 -11.83
C GLN A 3 21.37 11.27 -11.68
N ASP A 4 21.93 12.45 -11.92
CA ASP A 4 23.36 12.70 -11.75
C ASP A 4 23.78 12.60 -10.28
N SER A 5 22.93 13.11 -9.37
CA SER A 5 23.18 13.04 -7.92
C SER A 5 23.13 11.61 -7.40
N LEU A 6 22.18 10.79 -7.89
CA LEU A 6 22.09 9.37 -7.55
C LEU A 6 23.31 8.59 -8.07
N LEU A 7 23.74 8.85 -9.30
CA LEU A 7 24.91 8.20 -9.87
C LEU A 7 26.18 8.56 -9.07
N ALA A 8 26.35 9.83 -8.72
CA ALA A 8 27.47 10.29 -7.90
C ALA A 8 27.46 9.62 -6.52
N ALA A 9 26.29 9.52 -5.86
CA ALA A 9 26.14 8.83 -4.60
C ALA A 9 26.51 7.34 -4.69
N CYS A 10 25.98 6.62 -5.67
CA CYS A 10 26.28 5.20 -5.86
C CYS A 10 27.76 4.94 -6.09
N LEU A 11 28.41 5.71 -6.97
CA LEU A 11 29.84 5.56 -7.26
C LEU A 11 30.70 5.86 -6.03
N THR A 12 30.42 6.98 -5.33
CA THR A 12 31.15 7.38 -4.14
C THR A 12 31.05 6.33 -3.04
N LEU A 13 29.83 5.89 -2.71
CA LEU A 13 29.61 4.92 -1.64
C LEU A 13 30.22 3.55 -1.95
N THR A 14 30.23 3.14 -3.23
CA THR A 14 30.90 1.91 -3.64
C THR A 14 32.42 2.01 -3.47
N MET A 15 33.02 3.14 -3.84
CA MET A 15 34.48 3.34 -3.71
C MET A 15 34.89 3.47 -2.24
N LEU A 16 34.09 4.11 -1.39
CA LEU A 16 34.36 4.25 0.04
C LEU A 16 34.25 2.92 0.83
N GLN A 17 33.80 1.84 0.20
CA GLN A 17 33.87 0.49 0.80
C GLN A 17 35.28 -0.12 0.78
N LEU A 18 36.20 0.49 0.04
CA LEU A 18 37.60 0.07 0.01
C LEU A 18 38.33 0.69 1.21
N ASP A 19 39.02 -0.14 1.99
CA ASP A 19 39.67 0.23 3.28
C ASP A 19 40.67 1.41 3.19
N SER A 20 41.12 1.78 1.99
CA SER A 20 42.12 2.85 1.78
C SER A 20 41.56 4.12 1.11
N VAL A 21 40.24 4.19 0.90
CA VAL A 21 39.59 5.33 0.23
C VAL A 21 38.80 6.14 1.24
N GLU A 22 39.27 7.37 1.52
CA GLU A 22 38.59 8.30 2.44
C GLU A 22 37.69 9.31 1.68
N THR A 23 38.06 9.63 0.46
CA THR A 23 37.35 10.63 -0.37
C THR A 23 37.32 10.20 -1.83
N VAL A 24 36.26 10.61 -2.55
CA VAL A 24 36.08 10.35 -3.98
C VAL A 24 35.79 11.66 -4.70
N SER A 25 36.52 11.93 -5.77
CA SER A 25 36.21 13.04 -6.67
C SER A 25 35.78 12.49 -8.02
N LEU A 26 34.73 13.04 -8.60
CA LEU A 26 34.17 12.63 -9.88
C LEU A 26 34.51 13.67 -10.94
N VAL A 27 34.99 13.22 -12.08
CA VAL A 27 35.23 14.09 -13.24
C VAL A 27 34.15 13.84 -14.27
N ARG A 28 33.37 14.87 -14.55
CA ARG A 28 32.42 14.85 -15.65
C ARG A 28 33.06 15.38 -16.90
N VAL A 29 33.20 14.53 -17.89
CA VAL A 29 33.77 14.90 -19.19
C VAL A 29 32.61 15.07 -20.18
N SER A 30 32.52 16.25 -20.79
CA SER A 30 31.70 16.52 -21.95
C SER A 30 32.55 16.95 -23.14
N GLU A 31 32.00 16.97 -24.36
CA GLU A 31 32.73 17.33 -25.56
C GLU A 31 33.43 18.73 -25.50
N LYS A 32 33.01 19.58 -24.55
CA LYS A 32 33.48 20.97 -24.44
C LYS A 32 34.06 21.36 -23.08
N SER A 33 33.92 20.53 -22.05
CA SER A 33 34.40 20.86 -20.71
C SER A 33 34.62 19.63 -19.84
N GLU A 34 35.61 19.72 -18.98
CA GLU A 34 35.81 18.81 -17.83
C GLU A 34 35.38 19.58 -16.58
N GLN A 35 34.50 18.98 -15.80
CA GLN A 35 34.06 19.53 -14.53
C GLN A 35 34.40 18.53 -13.41
N LEU A 36 35.18 19.00 -12.44
CA LEU A 36 35.54 18.25 -11.25
C LEU A 36 34.43 18.48 -10.18
N ASP A 37 33.79 17.42 -9.75
CA ASP A 37 32.79 17.42 -8.67
C ASP A 37 33.36 16.67 -7.47
N GLY A 38 33.29 17.25 -6.28
CA GLY A 38 33.77 16.66 -5.03
C GLY A 38 34.83 17.56 -4.34
N PRO A 39 35.60 17.06 -3.38
CA PRO A 39 35.62 15.68 -2.88
C PRO A 39 34.36 15.30 -2.11
N TYR A 40 33.91 14.07 -2.29
CA TYR A 40 32.79 13.49 -1.56
C TYR A 40 33.30 12.52 -0.50
N THR A 41 32.68 12.56 0.68
CA THR A 41 32.86 11.63 1.79
C THR A 41 31.57 10.84 2.02
N ALA A 42 31.57 9.90 2.96
CA ALA A 42 30.36 9.16 3.36
C ALA A 42 29.22 10.11 3.79
N ASP A 43 29.54 11.22 4.44
CA ASP A 43 28.58 12.21 4.96
C ASP A 43 28.10 13.21 3.88
N SER A 44 28.68 13.16 2.68
CA SER A 44 28.29 14.07 1.58
C SER A 44 26.90 13.78 1.01
N PHE A 45 26.34 12.62 1.32
CA PHE A 45 25.02 12.22 0.86
C PHE A 45 24.10 11.91 2.05
N LEU A 46 22.92 12.51 2.06
CA LEU A 46 21.87 12.15 2.98
C LEU A 46 21.31 10.79 2.55
N LEU A 47 21.90 9.72 3.07
CA LEU A 47 21.33 8.39 2.94
C LEU A 47 20.27 8.26 4.02
N ALA A 48 19.06 7.88 3.63
CA ALA A 48 18.14 7.30 4.58
C ALA A 48 18.85 6.11 5.21
N ASP A 49 18.91 6.09 6.54
CA ASP A 49 19.58 5.03 7.28
C ASP A 49 19.01 3.68 6.83
N ALA A 50 19.80 2.86 6.13
CA ALA A 50 19.34 1.56 5.64
C ALA A 50 18.98 0.60 6.80
N SER A 51 19.37 0.97 8.03
CA SER A 51 18.99 0.29 9.26
C SER A 51 17.67 0.81 9.85
N ALA A 52 17.13 1.94 9.37
CA ALA A 52 15.81 2.40 9.72
C ALA A 52 14.77 1.50 9.01
N GLN A 53 14.62 0.29 9.52
CA GLN A 53 13.48 -0.54 9.13
C GLN A 53 12.21 0.22 9.51
N ASN A 54 11.32 0.38 8.54
CA ASN A 54 10.00 0.95 8.83
C ASN A 54 9.36 0.11 9.95
N PRO A 55 8.70 0.74 10.91
CA PRO A 55 7.98 0.03 11.95
C PRO A 55 7.07 -1.06 11.37
N GLU A 56 7.05 -2.21 12.04
CA GLU A 56 6.19 -3.32 11.70
C GLU A 56 4.86 -3.20 12.43
N TYR A 57 3.77 -3.26 11.67
CA TYR A 57 2.42 -3.21 12.20
C TYR A 57 1.69 -4.51 11.89
N ALA A 58 1.19 -5.17 12.94
CA ALA A 58 0.31 -6.32 12.79
C ALA A 58 -1.11 -5.84 12.48
N VAL A 59 -1.62 -6.14 11.30
CA VAL A 59 -2.98 -5.77 10.86
C VAL A 59 -3.81 -7.01 10.59
N SER A 60 -5.13 -6.89 10.79
CA SER A 60 -6.10 -7.93 10.48
C SER A 60 -6.72 -7.66 9.11
N LEU A 61 -6.49 -8.58 8.18
CA LEU A 61 -7.13 -8.59 6.87
C LEU A 61 -8.27 -9.61 6.87
N TYR A 62 -9.40 -9.28 6.29
CA TYR A 62 -10.59 -10.13 6.26
C TYR A 62 -10.88 -10.62 4.85
N TYR A 63 -11.00 -11.92 4.67
CA TYR A 63 -11.24 -12.57 3.40
C TYR A 63 -12.53 -13.36 3.42
N PRO A 64 -13.26 -13.46 2.29
CA PRO A 64 -14.46 -14.26 2.22
C PRO A 64 -14.12 -15.75 2.35
N GLY A 65 -14.73 -16.42 3.34
CA GLY A 65 -14.63 -17.86 3.51
C GLY A 65 -15.65 -18.63 2.65
N ARG A 66 -15.52 -19.96 2.62
CA ARG A 66 -16.40 -20.85 1.80
C ARG A 66 -17.88 -20.78 2.17
N ASN A 67 -18.20 -20.38 3.39
CA ASN A 67 -19.58 -20.24 3.91
C ASN A 67 -20.13 -18.82 3.77
N GLY A 68 -19.42 -17.91 3.07
CA GLY A 68 -19.77 -16.50 2.90
C GLY A 68 -19.48 -15.62 4.11
N LEU A 69 -18.94 -16.19 5.20
CA LEU A 69 -18.48 -15.44 6.37
C LEU A 69 -17.03 -15.00 6.16
N LEU A 70 -16.67 -13.90 6.81
CA LEU A 70 -15.29 -13.39 6.75
C LEU A 70 -14.37 -14.17 7.68
N VAL A 71 -13.19 -14.46 7.20
CA VAL A 71 -12.09 -15.10 7.94
C VAL A 71 -10.96 -14.09 8.12
N GLU A 72 -10.56 -13.89 9.37
CA GLU A 72 -9.43 -13.04 9.72
C GLU A 72 -8.10 -13.69 9.33
N ARG A 73 -7.19 -12.87 8.76
CA ARG A 73 -5.79 -13.20 8.51
C ARG A 73 -4.91 -12.07 9.03
N ARG A 74 -4.07 -12.37 10.00
CA ARG A 74 -3.09 -11.40 10.51
C ARG A 74 -1.92 -11.31 9.55
N GLN A 75 -1.52 -10.08 9.26
CA GLN A 75 -0.37 -9.77 8.40
C GLN A 75 0.47 -8.65 9.00
N ILE A 76 1.78 -8.74 8.81
CA ILE A 76 2.70 -7.66 9.16
C ILE A 76 2.84 -6.76 7.93
N LEU A 77 2.59 -5.46 8.12
CA LEU A 77 2.83 -4.42 7.13
C LEU A 77 3.91 -3.48 7.65
N ASN A 78 4.84 -3.11 6.77
CA ASN A 78 5.89 -2.15 7.06
C ASN A 78 5.43 -0.77 6.59
N ALA A 79 5.31 0.18 7.49
CA ALA A 79 4.90 1.54 7.20
C ALA A 79 5.79 2.53 7.94
N SER A 80 6.07 3.70 7.35
CA SER A 80 6.85 4.74 8.02
C SER A 80 6.06 5.37 9.19
N ASP A 81 4.74 5.37 9.08
CA ASP A 81 3.84 5.74 10.17
C ASP A 81 2.47 5.05 10.02
N ALA A 82 1.66 5.07 11.10
CA ALA A 82 0.37 4.42 11.16
C ALA A 82 -0.67 4.98 10.18
N SER A 83 -0.53 6.22 9.71
CA SER A 83 -1.47 6.84 8.75
C SER A 83 -1.45 6.16 7.37
N GLN A 84 -0.39 5.43 7.05
CA GLN A 84 -0.26 4.68 5.80
C GLN A 84 -0.94 3.31 5.85
N LEU A 85 -1.25 2.79 7.05
CA LEU A 85 -1.80 1.43 7.21
C LEU A 85 -3.10 1.18 6.45
N PRO A 86 -4.07 2.10 6.39
CA PRO A 86 -5.30 1.86 5.65
C PRO A 86 -5.06 1.63 4.16
N ALA A 87 -4.22 2.44 3.53
CA ALA A 87 -3.88 2.30 2.12
C ALA A 87 -3.10 1.00 1.85
N LEU A 88 -2.14 0.65 2.71
CA LEU A 88 -1.36 -0.58 2.61
C LEU A 88 -2.21 -1.83 2.83
N ALA A 89 -3.13 -1.81 3.81
CA ALA A 89 -4.06 -2.90 4.07
C ALA A 89 -5.00 -3.14 2.88
N LEU A 90 -5.53 -2.06 2.30
CA LEU A 90 -6.37 -2.14 1.11
C LEU A 90 -5.60 -2.69 -0.10
N GLN A 91 -4.36 -2.24 -0.31
CA GLN A 91 -3.49 -2.77 -1.35
C GLN A 91 -3.18 -4.26 -1.14
N ALA A 92 -2.96 -4.69 0.12
CA ALA A 92 -2.73 -6.10 0.45
C ALA A 92 -3.96 -6.97 0.15
N LEU A 93 -5.19 -6.48 0.39
CA LEU A 93 -6.43 -7.17 0.01
C LEU A 93 -6.57 -7.36 -1.50
N ILE A 94 -6.18 -6.34 -2.30
CA ILE A 94 -6.28 -6.36 -3.76
C ILE A 94 -5.20 -7.26 -4.37
N SER A 95 -3.96 -7.11 -3.90
CA SER A 95 -2.81 -7.83 -4.46
C SER A 95 -2.78 -9.30 -4.05
N GLY A 96 -3.42 -9.65 -2.93
CA GLY A 96 -3.16 -10.88 -2.22
C GLY A 96 -1.79 -10.87 -1.55
N THR A 97 -1.48 -11.89 -0.78
CA THR A 97 -0.19 -12.01 -0.12
C THR A 97 0.50 -13.30 -0.55
N PRO A 98 1.84 -13.39 -0.44
CA PRO A 98 2.56 -14.64 -0.72
C PRO A 98 2.07 -15.82 0.13
N VAL A 99 1.56 -15.54 1.33
CA VAL A 99 1.05 -16.53 2.29
C VAL A 99 -0.42 -16.86 2.02
N ASN A 100 -1.18 -15.93 1.44
CA ASN A 100 -2.58 -16.12 1.10
C ASN A 100 -2.86 -15.58 -0.30
N PRO A 101 -2.78 -16.45 -1.34
CA PRO A 101 -3.05 -16.05 -2.72
C PRO A 101 -4.55 -15.80 -2.99
N GLU A 102 -5.43 -16.15 -2.03
CA GLU A 102 -6.85 -15.84 -2.12
C GLU A 102 -7.03 -14.32 -2.09
N ARG A 103 -7.80 -13.80 -3.03
CA ARG A 103 -8.08 -12.39 -3.16
C ARG A 103 -9.52 -12.12 -2.76
N ALA A 104 -9.71 -11.12 -1.91
CA ALA A 104 -11.03 -10.66 -1.54
C ALA A 104 -11.64 -9.76 -2.64
N VAL A 105 -10.79 -9.14 -3.45
CA VAL A 105 -11.12 -8.10 -4.43
C VAL A 105 -10.52 -8.50 -5.78
N PRO A 106 -11.17 -8.17 -6.92
CA PRO A 106 -10.60 -8.45 -8.25
C PRO A 106 -9.20 -7.86 -8.42
N ALA A 107 -8.29 -8.64 -8.99
CA ALA A 107 -6.86 -8.31 -9.07
C ALA A 107 -6.54 -7.04 -9.87
N ALA A 108 -7.39 -6.68 -10.83
CA ALA A 108 -7.21 -5.50 -11.66
C ALA A 108 -7.74 -4.21 -11.00
N THR A 109 -8.40 -4.33 -9.84
CA THR A 109 -8.92 -3.18 -9.09
C THR A 109 -7.78 -2.26 -8.67
N GLN A 110 -7.98 -0.96 -8.87
CA GLN A 110 -7.06 0.07 -8.41
C GLN A 110 -7.79 1.00 -7.45
N VAL A 111 -7.08 1.45 -6.42
CA VAL A 111 -7.53 2.53 -5.55
C VAL A 111 -7.15 3.84 -6.23
N LEU A 112 -8.14 4.62 -6.64
CA LEU A 112 -7.94 5.88 -7.36
C LEU A 112 -7.87 7.07 -6.41
N ASP A 113 -8.62 7.01 -5.30
CA ASP A 113 -8.59 8.00 -4.24
C ASP A 113 -8.89 7.34 -2.90
N PHE A 114 -8.31 7.89 -1.83
CA PHE A 114 -8.49 7.44 -0.46
C PHE A 114 -8.41 8.62 0.50
N SER A 115 -9.43 8.79 1.31
CA SER A 115 -9.44 9.80 2.38
C SER A 115 -10.22 9.32 3.60
N ILE A 116 -9.92 9.88 4.77
CA ILE A 116 -10.66 9.61 6.02
C ILE A 116 -11.25 10.91 6.50
N THR A 117 -12.57 10.94 6.70
CA THR A 117 -13.32 12.09 7.21
C THR A 117 -14.34 11.59 8.21
N ASP A 118 -14.37 12.18 9.41
CA ASP A 118 -15.32 11.82 10.47
C ASP A 118 -15.37 10.32 10.76
N ALA A 119 -14.22 9.67 10.88
CA ALA A 119 -14.06 8.23 11.06
C ALA A 119 -14.67 7.37 9.93
N THR A 120 -14.95 7.95 8.77
CA THR A 120 -15.37 7.26 7.55
C THR A 120 -14.23 7.25 6.54
N ALA A 121 -13.81 6.06 6.12
CA ALA A 121 -12.86 5.91 5.03
C ALA A 121 -13.61 6.00 3.69
N ASN A 122 -13.30 7.02 2.91
CA ASN A 122 -13.84 7.20 1.55
C ASN A 122 -12.85 6.56 0.57
N VAL A 123 -13.32 5.59 -0.21
CA VAL A 123 -12.51 4.82 -1.14
C VAL A 123 -13.11 4.91 -2.53
N VAL A 124 -12.34 5.42 -3.48
CA VAL A 124 -12.72 5.43 -4.90
C VAL A 124 -11.95 4.33 -5.62
N LEU A 125 -12.68 3.39 -6.20
CA LEU A 125 -12.12 2.24 -6.91
C LEU A 125 -12.28 2.41 -8.42
N SER A 126 -11.38 1.75 -9.17
CA SER A 126 -11.52 1.67 -10.63
C SER A 126 -12.71 0.80 -11.03
N ASP A 127 -13.17 0.93 -12.26
CA ASP A 127 -14.21 0.12 -12.89
C ASP A 127 -13.94 -1.38 -12.86
N ALA A 128 -12.67 -1.78 -12.80
CA ALA A 128 -12.26 -3.18 -12.67
C ALA A 128 -12.83 -3.85 -11.40
N PHE A 129 -13.23 -3.08 -10.38
CA PHE A 129 -13.91 -3.60 -9.20
C PHE A 129 -15.26 -4.24 -9.54
N MET A 130 -15.92 -3.81 -10.62
CA MET A 130 -17.19 -4.38 -11.09
C MET A 130 -17.08 -5.87 -11.45
N ALA A 131 -15.87 -6.39 -11.64
CA ALA A 131 -15.68 -7.82 -11.87
C ALA A 131 -16.10 -8.71 -10.66
N CYS A 132 -16.30 -8.14 -9.46
CA CYS A 132 -16.90 -8.85 -8.32
C CYS A 132 -18.43 -8.91 -8.40
N ASP A 133 -19.06 -8.06 -9.21
CA ASP A 133 -20.54 -7.92 -9.30
C ASP A 133 -21.18 -9.01 -10.19
N THR A 134 -20.66 -10.24 -10.13
CA THR A 134 -21.12 -11.40 -10.88
C THR A 134 -22.14 -12.24 -10.10
N SER A 135 -22.17 -12.12 -8.78
CA SER A 135 -23.09 -12.81 -7.88
C SER A 135 -23.19 -12.07 -6.55
N ASP A 136 -24.29 -12.31 -5.81
CA ASP A 136 -24.49 -11.76 -4.46
C ASP A 136 -23.33 -12.13 -3.51
N ALA A 137 -22.87 -13.37 -3.55
CA ALA A 137 -21.77 -13.83 -2.70
C ALA A 137 -20.44 -13.13 -3.02
N ALA A 138 -20.12 -12.95 -4.31
CA ALA A 138 -18.87 -12.30 -4.72
C ALA A 138 -18.88 -10.80 -4.39
N ALA A 139 -19.96 -10.10 -4.73
CA ALA A 139 -20.09 -8.67 -4.46
C ALA A 139 -20.07 -8.38 -2.95
N ARG A 140 -20.86 -9.11 -2.15
CA ARG A 140 -20.87 -8.98 -0.69
C ARG A 140 -19.54 -9.34 -0.07
N GLY A 141 -18.89 -10.41 -0.56
CA GLY A 141 -17.58 -10.83 -0.10
C GLY A 141 -16.54 -9.73 -0.27
N ALA A 142 -16.44 -9.14 -1.46
CA ALA A 142 -15.50 -8.07 -1.75
C ALA A 142 -15.76 -6.81 -0.89
N VAL A 143 -16.99 -6.32 -0.86
CA VAL A 143 -17.38 -5.12 -0.12
C VAL A 143 -17.17 -5.30 1.40
N ARG A 144 -17.63 -6.44 1.95
CA ARG A 144 -17.47 -6.73 3.38
C ARG A 144 -16.02 -6.90 3.78
N SER A 145 -15.19 -7.50 2.93
CA SER A 145 -13.74 -7.64 3.18
C SER A 145 -13.05 -6.29 3.29
N ILE A 146 -13.35 -5.36 2.38
CA ILE A 146 -12.81 -4.00 2.44
C ILE A 146 -13.30 -3.30 3.72
N ALA A 147 -14.61 -3.32 4.00
CA ALA A 147 -15.17 -2.64 5.15
C ALA A 147 -14.63 -3.22 6.48
N ALA A 148 -14.60 -4.55 6.63
CA ALA A 148 -14.08 -5.19 7.83
C ALA A 148 -12.58 -4.91 8.06
N THR A 149 -11.78 -4.94 6.98
CA THR A 149 -10.34 -4.69 7.09
C THR A 149 -10.03 -3.25 7.47
N LEU A 150 -10.69 -2.29 6.83
CA LEU A 150 -10.45 -0.87 7.14
C LEU A 150 -10.98 -0.49 8.52
N CYS A 151 -12.17 -0.98 8.90
CA CYS A 151 -12.73 -0.71 10.24
C CYS A 151 -12.05 -1.49 11.38
N ALA A 152 -11.15 -2.43 11.08
CA ALA A 152 -10.28 -3.05 12.09
C ALA A 152 -9.07 -2.16 12.45
N LEU A 153 -8.84 -1.10 11.71
CA LEU A 153 -7.80 -0.12 12.00
C LEU A 153 -8.34 1.01 12.87
N ASP A 154 -7.49 1.53 13.73
CA ASP A 154 -7.86 2.62 14.65
C ASP A 154 -8.35 3.86 13.89
N GLY A 155 -9.42 4.46 14.37
CA GLY A 155 -9.97 5.72 13.84
C GLY A 155 -10.91 5.54 12.64
N ILE A 156 -11.24 4.32 12.21
CA ILE A 156 -12.19 4.07 11.12
C ILE A 156 -13.41 3.29 11.64
N ALA A 157 -14.59 3.88 11.57
CA ALA A 157 -15.86 3.27 12.02
C ALA A 157 -16.73 2.78 10.85
N SER A 158 -16.56 3.36 9.66
CA SER A 158 -17.32 3.00 8.47
C SER A 158 -16.51 3.24 7.20
N VAL A 159 -16.96 2.65 6.10
CA VAL A 159 -16.33 2.78 4.79
C VAL A 159 -17.37 3.20 3.76
N GLN A 160 -17.12 4.28 3.04
CA GLN A 160 -17.88 4.70 1.86
C GLN A 160 -17.12 4.25 0.62
N LEU A 161 -17.75 3.37 -0.15
CA LEU A 161 -17.18 2.92 -1.43
C LEU A 161 -17.83 3.66 -2.59
N SER A 162 -17.05 3.95 -3.61
CA SER A 162 -17.53 4.38 -4.91
C SER A 162 -16.67 3.77 -6.02
N VAL A 163 -17.28 3.54 -7.17
CA VAL A 163 -16.61 2.99 -8.37
C VAL A 163 -16.69 4.04 -9.46
N ILE A 164 -15.55 4.36 -10.07
CA ILE A 164 -15.54 5.41 -11.10
C ILE A 164 -16.40 5.01 -12.29
N GLY A 165 -17.24 5.95 -12.76
CA GLY A 165 -18.11 5.73 -13.92
C GLY A 165 -19.38 4.90 -13.64
N GLU A 166 -19.54 4.35 -12.42
CA GLU A 166 -20.65 3.47 -12.06
C GLU A 166 -21.51 4.07 -10.95
N ALA A 167 -22.81 3.85 -11.03
CA ALA A 167 -23.76 4.34 -10.02
C ALA A 167 -23.80 3.46 -8.75
N GLY A 168 -23.30 2.21 -8.83
CA GLY A 168 -23.31 1.24 -7.73
C GLY A 168 -23.13 -0.19 -8.22
N LEU A 169 -23.32 -1.14 -7.31
CA LEU A 169 -23.29 -2.58 -7.58
C LEU A 169 -24.72 -3.12 -7.62
N ASN A 170 -24.96 -4.18 -8.42
CA ASN A 170 -26.29 -4.77 -8.56
C ASN A 170 -26.71 -5.56 -7.31
N PHE A 171 -25.75 -6.18 -6.62
CA PHE A 171 -26.05 -7.11 -5.53
C PHE A 171 -25.90 -6.51 -4.13
N ILE A 172 -25.30 -5.33 -4.00
CA ILE A 172 -25.10 -4.66 -2.70
C ILE A 172 -25.16 -3.15 -2.87
N ASP A 173 -25.92 -2.50 -1.99
CA ASP A 173 -25.97 -1.04 -1.94
C ASP A 173 -24.70 -0.48 -1.30
N ILE A 174 -23.93 0.29 -2.07
CA ILE A 174 -22.73 1.01 -1.64
C ILE A 174 -22.94 2.53 -1.61
N SER A 175 -24.18 3.00 -1.77
CA SER A 175 -24.51 4.43 -1.78
C SER A 175 -24.37 5.10 -0.40
N ARG A 176 -24.28 4.30 0.65
CA ARG A 176 -24.15 4.75 2.04
C ARG A 176 -22.91 4.16 2.69
N PRO A 177 -22.35 4.82 3.74
CA PRO A 177 -21.29 4.26 4.52
C PRO A 177 -21.66 2.89 5.11
N ILE A 178 -20.73 1.96 5.01
CA ILE A 178 -20.88 0.56 5.40
C ILE A 178 -20.07 0.33 6.67
N SER A 179 -20.75 -0.14 7.74
CA SER A 179 -20.08 -0.57 8.97
C SER A 179 -20.18 -2.08 9.12
N PRO A 180 -19.10 -2.72 9.59
CA PRO A 180 -19.09 -4.17 9.82
C PRO A 180 -20.19 -4.60 10.80
N GLN A 181 -20.80 -5.76 10.53
CA GLN A 181 -21.81 -6.36 11.39
C GLN A 181 -21.26 -7.64 12.03
N PRO A 182 -21.66 -7.99 13.27
CA PRO A 182 -21.16 -9.19 13.96
C PRO A 182 -21.42 -10.50 13.22
N ASP A 183 -22.47 -10.57 12.42
CA ASP A 183 -22.86 -11.74 11.62
C ASP A 183 -22.00 -11.95 10.37
N TRP A 184 -21.08 -11.04 10.06
CA TRP A 184 -20.18 -11.19 8.91
C TRP A 184 -19.02 -12.13 9.20
N TYR A 185 -18.68 -12.37 10.46
CA TYR A 185 -17.46 -13.05 10.84
C TYR A 185 -17.69 -14.53 11.12
N ALA A 186 -16.73 -15.36 10.72
CA ALA A 186 -16.69 -16.75 11.13
C ALA A 186 -16.45 -16.82 12.65
N PRO A 187 -17.08 -17.76 13.35
CA PRO A 187 -16.78 -18.00 14.76
C PRO A 187 -15.30 -18.36 14.90
N GLN A 188 -14.66 -17.77 15.92
CA GLN A 188 -13.26 -18.04 16.26
C GLN A 188 -13.12 -19.36 16.99
#